data_4d62f62fdb79a8f080d9bf6222a56013
#
_entry.id   4d62f62fdb79a8f080d9bf6222a56013
#
_cell.length_a   1.000
_cell.length_b   1.000
_cell.length_c   1.000
_cell.angle_alpha   90.00
_cell.angle_beta   90.00
_cell.angle_gamma   90.00
#
_symmetry.space_group_name_H-M   'P 1'
#
loop_
_entity.id
_entity.type
_entity.pdbx_description
1 polymer ?
#
loop_
_entity_poly.entity_id
_entity_poly.type
_entity_poly.pdbx_seq_one_letter_code
_entity_poly.pdbx_strand_id
1 'polypeptide(L)'
;MKIFKIFLLCLFLCFMQSCGESGIETIIPENEQENNPSDSHEGQNGTPSDDDTKSKTLKILAIGNSFTEDGIAYLPSLVRNAGIKNVTIAKMVIGGTSLLSHHTHAIKDDSVYNFSISKDGSFKSQGKKKFSDCLLSDTWDYVILQQVSQHSGLYRTYQPYLNNLINIIHSYYPQAIIGWQMTWAYSSTSSHTGFKNYDNNQTIMYESILDAVNQMKTETGITVIIPTGIVIQELRGTNINNYFELTRDGYHLDYGAGRYAAACTWFETLIRPIFQIGIKGNTLRANSGNVPVTDEVALLCQEIAENVVKKYYGNKEN
;
A
#
# COMPACT_ATOMS: atom_id res chain seq x y z
N MET A 1 -52.78 21.90 14.98
CA MET A 1 -53.43 22.76 13.97
C MET A 1 -52.64 22.59 12.68
N LYS A 2 -53.15 21.77 11.76
CA LYS A 2 -53.25 21.87 10.29
C LYS A 2 -51.91 22.14 9.54
N ILE A 3 -51.34 21.11 8.88
CA ILE A 3 -51.56 20.65 7.49
C ILE A 3 -50.98 21.66 6.47
N PHE A 4 -49.93 21.26 5.69
CA PHE A 4 -50.09 21.26 4.24
C PHE A 4 -49.02 20.30 3.60
N LYS A 5 -49.53 19.28 2.90
CA LYS A 5 -48.86 18.45 1.91
C LYS A 5 -48.89 19.21 0.59
N ILE A 6 -47.77 19.15 -0.18
CA ILE A 6 -47.89 19.27 -1.63
C ILE A 6 -47.01 18.19 -2.27
N PHE A 7 -47.69 17.29 -2.99
CA PHE A 7 -47.20 16.35 -3.99
C PHE A 7 -46.89 17.13 -5.28
N LEU A 8 -45.81 16.84 -5.93
CA LEU A 8 -45.75 17.07 -7.37
C LEU A 8 -45.07 15.86 -8.06
N LEU A 9 -45.92 15.10 -8.72
CA LEU A 9 -45.67 13.98 -9.62
C LEU A 9 -45.51 14.59 -11.02
N CYS A 10 -44.38 14.35 -11.70
CA CYS A 10 -44.32 14.53 -13.15
C CYS A 10 -43.79 13.28 -13.81
N LEU A 11 -44.74 12.56 -14.38
CA LEU A 11 -44.57 11.55 -15.44
C LEU A 11 -44.13 12.24 -16.73
N PHE A 12 -43.14 11.69 -17.46
CA PHE A 12 -43.14 11.83 -18.90
C PHE A 12 -42.69 10.54 -19.58
N LEU A 13 -43.52 10.19 -20.53
CA LEU A 13 -43.57 8.93 -21.30
C LEU A 13 -42.47 8.82 -22.36
N CYS A 14 -42.26 7.56 -22.71
CA CYS A 14 -41.67 6.94 -23.90
C CYS A 14 -41.77 7.72 -25.22
N PHE A 15 -40.68 7.61 -26.00
CA PHE A 15 -40.83 7.43 -27.43
C PHE A 15 -39.84 6.38 -27.92
N MET A 16 -40.42 5.27 -28.38
CA MET A 16 -39.83 4.29 -29.27
C MET A 16 -39.96 4.82 -30.70
N GLN A 17 -38.94 4.75 -31.51
CA GLN A 17 -39.11 4.55 -32.96
C GLN A 17 -37.90 3.89 -33.59
N SER A 18 -38.24 2.91 -34.37
CA SER A 18 -37.58 1.84 -35.08
C SER A 18 -37.13 2.24 -36.46
N CYS A 19 -36.22 1.41 -37.01
CA CYS A 19 -35.98 1.03 -38.41
C CYS A 19 -35.07 1.90 -39.30
N GLY A 20 -34.14 1.17 -39.94
CA GLY A 20 -33.54 1.50 -41.21
C GLY A 20 -32.30 0.66 -41.53
N GLU A 21 -32.48 -0.56 -42.05
CA GLU A 21 -31.46 -1.35 -42.74
C GLU A 21 -31.07 -0.69 -44.07
N SER A 22 -29.77 -0.73 -44.40
CA SER A 22 -29.33 -0.88 -45.81
C SER A 22 -27.91 -1.44 -45.82
N GLY A 23 -27.78 -2.64 -46.32
CA GLY A 23 -26.52 -3.29 -46.65
C GLY A 23 -25.96 -2.77 -47.99
N ILE A 24 -24.66 -2.88 -48.15
CA ILE A 24 -23.97 -3.00 -49.45
C ILE A 24 -22.83 -3.98 -49.28
N GLU A 25 -22.83 -4.96 -50.16
CA GLU A 25 -21.90 -6.08 -50.32
C GLU A 25 -20.57 -5.64 -50.98
N THR A 26 -19.55 -6.44 -50.65
CA THR A 26 -18.45 -7.00 -51.45
C THR A 26 -17.51 -6.11 -52.25
N ILE A 27 -16.22 -6.38 -52.06
CA ILE A 27 -15.33 -7.00 -53.08
C ILE A 27 -14.02 -7.44 -52.37
N ILE A 28 -13.71 -8.76 -52.51
CA ILE A 28 -12.39 -9.37 -52.32
C ILE A 28 -11.69 -9.38 -53.68
N PRO A 29 -10.36 -9.30 -53.72
CA PRO A 29 -9.61 -10.20 -54.60
C PRO A 29 -8.55 -10.98 -53.78
N GLU A 30 -8.60 -12.29 -53.94
CA GLU A 30 -7.52 -13.23 -53.70
C GLU A 30 -6.30 -12.92 -54.55
N ASN A 31 -5.13 -13.13 -54.02
CA ASN A 31 -4.05 -13.78 -54.76
C ASN A 31 -3.07 -14.49 -53.83
N GLU A 32 -2.85 -15.71 -54.13
CA GLU A 32 -1.94 -16.67 -53.53
C GLU A 32 -0.47 -16.31 -53.76
N GLN A 33 0.41 -16.62 -52.81
CA GLN A 33 1.55 -17.53 -53.05
C GLN A 33 2.30 -17.85 -51.74
N GLU A 34 2.49 -19.15 -51.62
CA GLU A 34 3.29 -19.85 -50.61
C GLU A 34 4.72 -19.33 -50.46
N ASN A 35 5.19 -19.35 -49.20
CA ASN A 35 6.47 -20.02 -48.89
C ASN A 35 6.65 -20.04 -47.33
N ASN A 36 6.68 -21.26 -46.83
CA ASN A 36 7.18 -21.58 -45.48
C ASN A 36 8.73 -21.70 -45.55
N PRO A 37 9.47 -21.24 -44.52
CA PRO A 37 10.02 -22.23 -43.62
C PRO A 37 9.91 -21.88 -42.14
N SER A 38 9.73 -22.92 -41.37
CA SER A 38 9.90 -23.09 -39.94
C SER A 38 10.99 -22.20 -39.33
N ASP A 39 10.59 -21.37 -38.30
CA ASP A 39 11.53 -20.97 -37.26
C ASP A 39 10.85 -20.99 -35.90
N SER A 40 11.42 -21.79 -35.05
CA SER A 40 11.10 -21.98 -33.65
C SER A 40 11.42 -20.71 -32.85
N HIS A 41 10.41 -19.99 -32.40
CA HIS A 41 10.60 -18.95 -31.39
C HIS A 41 10.47 -19.53 -29.99
N GLU A 42 11.63 -19.87 -29.42
CA GLU A 42 11.80 -19.98 -27.98
C GLU A 42 11.44 -18.64 -27.31
N GLY A 43 10.52 -18.70 -26.37
CA GLY A 43 10.15 -17.55 -25.54
C GLY A 43 11.35 -17.08 -24.72
N GLN A 44 11.98 -16.00 -25.15
CA GLN A 44 12.92 -15.26 -24.31
C GLN A 44 12.15 -14.48 -23.24
N ASN A 45 12.19 -14.97 -22.01
CA ASN A 45 11.97 -14.17 -20.83
C ASN A 45 13.11 -13.13 -20.74
N GLY A 46 12.95 -12.00 -21.41
CA GLY A 46 13.88 -10.89 -21.36
C GLY A 46 13.85 -10.23 -19.98
N THR A 47 14.92 -10.38 -19.21
CA THR A 47 15.21 -9.46 -18.10
C THR A 47 15.24 -8.04 -18.67
N PRO A 48 14.58 -7.04 -18.02
CA PRO A 48 14.61 -5.65 -18.49
C PRO A 48 16.06 -5.20 -18.67
N SER A 49 16.36 -4.52 -19.79
CA SER A 49 17.70 -4.01 -20.05
C SER A 49 18.08 -2.97 -18.98
N ASP A 50 19.36 -2.91 -18.60
CA ASP A 50 19.92 -1.95 -17.62
C ASP A 50 19.60 -0.47 -17.95
N ASP A 51 19.25 -0.17 -19.18
CA ASP A 51 18.96 1.19 -19.66
C ASP A 51 17.51 1.62 -19.36
N ASP A 52 16.54 0.69 -19.37
CA ASP A 52 15.12 0.98 -19.08
C ASP A 52 14.88 1.29 -17.58
N THR A 53 15.70 0.76 -16.69
CA THR A 53 15.59 1.04 -15.25
C THR A 53 16.24 2.36 -14.84
N LYS A 54 17.16 2.90 -15.63
CA LYS A 54 17.87 4.15 -15.34
C LYS A 54 17.02 5.41 -15.54
N SER A 55 15.99 5.36 -16.37
CA SER A 55 15.13 6.52 -16.67
C SER A 55 13.94 6.66 -15.70
N LYS A 56 13.50 5.56 -15.05
CA LYS A 56 12.35 5.56 -14.14
C LYS A 56 12.72 6.14 -12.78
N THR A 57 11.89 7.00 -12.26
CA THR A 57 12.02 7.59 -10.91
C THR A 57 10.79 7.30 -10.11
N LEU A 58 10.90 7.23 -8.78
CA LEU A 58 9.78 7.02 -7.88
C LEU A 58 10.02 7.73 -6.56
N LYS A 59 9.03 8.49 -6.09
CA LYS A 59 9.10 9.25 -4.85
C LYS A 59 7.90 8.94 -3.96
N ILE A 60 8.18 8.41 -2.78
CA ILE A 60 7.19 7.93 -1.81
C ILE A 60 7.33 8.70 -0.52
N LEU A 61 6.24 9.28 -0.03
CA LEU A 61 6.13 9.85 1.30
C LEU A 61 5.20 8.99 2.15
N ALA A 62 5.67 8.50 3.29
CA ALA A 62 4.86 7.78 4.26
C ALA A 62 4.55 8.67 5.47
N ILE A 63 3.26 8.87 5.75
CA ILE A 63 2.76 9.67 6.87
C ILE A 63 2.12 8.73 7.89
N GLY A 64 2.63 8.74 9.14
CA GLY A 64 2.06 7.87 10.15
C GLY A 64 2.79 7.91 11.49
N ASN A 65 2.96 6.75 12.08
CA ASN A 65 3.51 6.55 13.41
C ASN A 65 4.53 5.41 13.43
N SER A 66 4.75 4.78 14.58
CA SER A 66 5.68 3.65 14.72
C SER A 66 5.36 2.45 13.79
N PHE A 67 4.09 2.29 13.39
CA PHE A 67 3.71 1.25 12.43
C PHE A 67 4.19 1.57 11.01
N THR A 68 4.21 2.84 10.61
CA THR A 68 4.89 3.27 9.39
C THR A 68 6.39 3.03 9.49
N GLU A 69 7.02 3.36 10.62
CA GLU A 69 8.46 3.11 10.83
C GLU A 69 8.80 1.63 10.69
N ASP A 70 8.00 0.75 11.31
CA ASP A 70 8.20 -0.69 11.20
C ASP A 70 7.95 -1.19 9.76
N GLY A 71 6.89 -0.69 9.11
CA GLY A 71 6.49 -1.12 7.76
C GLY A 71 7.54 -0.87 6.68
N ILE A 72 8.26 0.26 6.77
CA ILE A 72 9.22 0.67 5.74
C ILE A 72 10.68 0.59 6.18
N ALA A 73 10.96 0.01 7.37
CA ALA A 73 12.30 0.02 7.96
C ALA A 73 13.38 -0.48 6.99
N TYR A 74 13.13 -1.56 6.27
CA TYR A 74 14.06 -2.17 5.32
C TYR A 74 13.80 -1.79 3.87
N LEU A 75 12.73 -1.07 3.54
CA LEU A 75 12.37 -0.76 2.15
C LEU A 75 13.49 -0.05 1.38
N PRO A 76 14.16 1.00 1.89
CA PRO A 76 15.27 1.62 1.16
C PRO A 76 16.41 0.65 0.86
N SER A 77 16.74 -0.21 1.83
CA SER A 77 17.83 -1.18 1.67
C SER A 77 17.46 -2.29 0.68
N LEU A 78 16.21 -2.76 0.67
CA LEU A 78 15.69 -3.71 -0.32
C LEU A 78 15.76 -3.14 -1.74
N VAL A 79 15.32 -1.89 -1.91
CA VAL A 79 15.38 -1.18 -3.19
C VAL A 79 16.82 -1.06 -3.68
N ARG A 80 17.73 -0.66 -2.80
CA ARG A 80 19.16 -0.55 -3.13
C ARG A 80 19.78 -1.90 -3.49
N ASN A 81 19.46 -2.94 -2.73
CA ASN A 81 19.94 -4.31 -2.97
C ASN A 81 19.43 -4.89 -4.29
N ALA A 82 18.23 -4.50 -4.73
CA ALA A 82 17.68 -4.83 -6.04
C ALA A 82 18.33 -4.05 -7.20
N GLY A 83 19.36 -3.23 -6.96
CA GLY A 83 20.05 -2.44 -7.97
C GLY A 83 19.33 -1.16 -8.41
N ILE A 84 18.18 -0.84 -7.82
CA ILE A 84 17.36 0.33 -8.17
C ILE A 84 17.93 1.59 -7.49
N LYS A 85 18.23 2.63 -8.29
CA LYS A 85 18.94 3.84 -7.80
C LYS A 85 18.06 5.07 -7.66
N ASN A 86 17.00 5.20 -8.44
CA ASN A 86 16.23 6.44 -8.59
C ASN A 86 14.94 6.42 -7.76
N VAL A 87 15.02 5.95 -6.51
CA VAL A 87 13.88 5.93 -5.59
C VAL A 87 14.18 6.80 -4.39
N THR A 88 13.29 7.77 -4.15
CA THR A 88 13.29 8.56 -2.93
C THR A 88 12.17 8.04 -2.01
N ILE A 89 12.50 7.70 -0.79
CA ILE A 89 11.55 7.26 0.22
C ILE A 89 11.68 8.19 1.43
N ALA A 90 10.59 8.84 1.81
CA ALA A 90 10.55 9.67 3.00
C ALA A 90 9.49 9.19 3.99
N LYS A 91 9.70 9.47 5.25
CA LYS A 91 8.72 9.26 6.31
C LYS A 91 8.62 10.49 7.19
N MET A 92 7.38 10.84 7.55
CA MET A 92 7.07 11.84 8.55
C MET A 92 6.18 11.19 9.61
N VAL A 93 6.72 11.04 10.82
CA VAL A 93 6.11 10.22 11.85
C VAL A 93 6.03 10.94 13.20
N ILE A 94 4.94 10.65 13.92
CA ILE A 94 4.76 11.00 15.32
C ILE A 94 4.29 9.72 16.03
N GLY A 95 4.97 9.30 17.11
CA GLY A 95 4.62 8.08 17.84
C GLY A 95 3.16 8.06 18.31
N GLY A 96 2.44 6.97 18.07
CA GLY A 96 1.07 6.77 18.52
C GLY A 96 0.01 7.69 17.91
N THR A 97 0.34 8.42 16.84
CA THR A 97 -0.53 9.45 16.26
C THR A 97 -1.64 8.84 15.39
N SER A 98 -2.88 9.28 15.60
CA SER A 98 -4.07 8.92 14.83
C SER A 98 -4.29 9.88 13.65
N LEU A 99 -5.22 9.52 12.74
CA LEU A 99 -5.67 10.42 11.65
C LEU A 99 -6.19 11.76 12.17
N LEU A 100 -6.98 11.75 13.26
CA LEU A 100 -7.41 12.98 13.95
C LEU A 100 -6.22 13.86 14.34
N SER A 101 -5.20 13.25 14.98
CA SER A 101 -4.04 14.00 15.44
C SER A 101 -3.18 14.49 14.27
N HIS A 102 -2.99 13.68 13.23
CA HIS A 102 -2.31 14.13 11.99
C HIS A 102 -3.04 15.30 11.34
N HIS A 103 -4.37 15.24 11.23
CA HIS A 103 -5.17 16.35 10.71
C HIS A 103 -5.01 17.61 11.57
N THR A 104 -5.03 17.46 12.89
CA THR A 104 -4.83 18.60 13.81
C THR A 104 -3.45 19.23 13.63
N HIS A 105 -2.40 18.43 13.53
CA HIS A 105 -1.03 18.92 13.30
C HIS A 105 -0.85 19.52 11.89
N ALA A 106 -1.54 18.98 10.88
CA ALA A 106 -1.52 19.55 9.54
C ALA A 106 -2.14 20.96 9.48
N ILE A 107 -3.23 21.19 10.25
CA ILE A 107 -3.83 22.53 10.35
C ILE A 107 -2.98 23.49 11.15
N LYS A 108 -2.41 23.05 12.30
CA LYS A 108 -1.56 23.89 13.14
C LYS A 108 -0.22 24.18 12.49
N ASP A 109 0.21 23.32 11.61
CA ASP A 109 1.51 23.33 10.96
C ASP A 109 2.68 23.50 11.96
N ASP A 110 2.60 22.77 13.07
CA ASP A 110 3.63 22.78 14.13
C ASP A 110 4.78 21.81 13.80
N SER A 111 5.98 22.09 14.32
CA SER A 111 7.20 21.33 14.02
C SER A 111 7.32 20.09 14.92
N VAL A 112 6.47 19.08 14.69
CA VAL A 112 6.36 17.88 15.53
C VAL A 112 6.74 16.57 14.83
N TYR A 113 6.79 16.55 13.51
CA TYR A 113 7.08 15.35 12.72
C TYR A 113 8.56 14.99 12.74
N ASN A 114 8.92 13.82 13.22
CA ASN A 114 10.24 13.25 12.97
C ASN A 114 10.32 12.91 11.48
N PHE A 115 11.08 13.71 10.73
CA PHE A 115 11.21 13.56 9.28
C PHE A 115 12.52 12.88 8.92
N SER A 116 12.46 11.89 8.06
CA SER A 116 13.63 11.20 7.51
C SER A 116 13.44 10.91 6.03
N ILE A 117 14.53 10.98 5.28
CA ILE A 117 14.54 10.73 3.83
C ILE A 117 15.67 9.77 3.45
N SER A 118 15.41 8.91 2.50
CA SER A 118 16.40 8.02 1.89
C SER A 118 16.43 8.22 0.37
N LYS A 119 17.64 8.40 -0.16
CA LYS A 119 17.95 8.44 -1.60
C LYS A 119 19.03 7.41 -1.97
N ASP A 120 19.62 6.76 -1.00
CA ASP A 120 20.82 5.91 -1.15
C ASP A 120 20.73 4.54 -0.43
N GLY A 121 19.52 4.14 -0.03
CA GLY A 121 19.29 2.85 0.63
C GLY A 121 19.23 2.93 2.16
N SER A 122 19.41 4.12 2.76
CA SER A 122 19.29 4.31 4.20
C SER A 122 18.56 5.61 4.56
N PHE A 123 17.76 5.59 5.63
CA PHE A 123 17.10 6.79 6.12
C PHE A 123 18.09 7.73 6.83
N LYS A 124 18.06 9.00 6.44
CA LYS A 124 18.79 10.09 7.11
C LYS A 124 17.80 11.03 7.77
N SER A 125 17.93 11.19 9.08
CA SER A 125 17.07 12.09 9.85
C SER A 125 17.29 13.54 9.41
N GLN A 126 16.19 14.27 9.26
CA GLN A 126 16.16 15.71 8.98
C GLN A 126 15.64 16.51 10.18
N GLY A 127 15.55 15.87 11.35
CA GLY A 127 15.02 16.45 12.58
C GLY A 127 13.48 16.58 12.56
N LYS A 128 12.97 17.42 13.46
CA LYS A 128 11.55 17.74 13.53
C LYS A 128 11.19 18.77 12.46
N LYS A 129 10.08 18.53 11.76
CA LYS A 129 9.57 19.37 10.68
C LYS A 129 8.08 19.64 10.87
N LYS A 130 7.59 20.68 10.22
CA LYS A 130 6.18 20.95 10.03
C LYS A 130 5.59 20.01 9.00
N PHE A 131 4.26 19.90 8.98
CA PHE A 131 3.56 19.12 7.96
C PHE A 131 3.86 19.65 6.54
N SER A 132 3.76 20.98 6.37
CA SER A 132 4.06 21.67 5.12
C SER A 132 5.52 21.47 4.66
N ASP A 133 6.49 21.59 5.57
CA ASP A 133 7.91 21.41 5.26
C ASP A 133 8.22 19.99 4.76
N CYS A 134 7.56 18.98 5.37
CA CYS A 134 7.72 17.58 4.91
C CYS A 134 7.14 17.37 3.52
N LEU A 135 5.95 17.91 3.25
CA LEU A 135 5.34 17.82 1.91
C LEU A 135 6.21 18.55 0.87
N LEU A 136 6.69 19.74 1.16
CA LEU A 136 7.48 20.58 0.24
C LEU A 136 8.93 20.13 0.08
N SER A 137 9.40 19.12 0.83
CA SER A 137 10.79 18.67 0.79
C SER A 137 11.19 17.97 -0.52
N ASP A 138 10.23 17.45 -1.27
CA ASP A 138 10.39 16.90 -2.62
C ASP A 138 9.01 16.89 -3.32
N THR A 139 8.94 16.46 -4.58
CA THR A 139 7.67 16.09 -5.24
C THR A 139 7.34 14.62 -4.91
N TRP A 140 6.05 14.27 -4.80
CA TRP A 140 5.66 12.92 -4.37
C TRP A 140 4.74 12.27 -5.40
N ASP A 141 5.13 11.07 -5.84
CA ASP A 141 4.27 10.24 -6.71
C ASP A 141 3.22 9.52 -5.85
N TYR A 142 3.64 9.03 -4.67
CA TYR A 142 2.76 8.38 -3.71
C TYR A 142 2.86 9.04 -2.34
N VAL A 143 1.71 9.26 -1.70
CA VAL A 143 1.61 9.62 -0.29
C VAL A 143 0.80 8.54 0.42
N ILE A 144 1.46 7.80 1.31
CA ILE A 144 0.88 6.65 2.00
C ILE A 144 0.45 7.06 3.40
N LEU A 145 -0.82 6.81 3.70
CA LEU A 145 -1.44 7.06 4.99
C LEU A 145 -1.75 5.75 5.73
N GLN A 146 -2.02 5.83 7.01
CA GLN A 146 -2.51 4.73 7.86
C GLN A 146 -3.30 5.29 9.05
N GLN A 147 -4.07 4.43 9.72
CA GLN A 147 -4.65 4.76 11.03
C GLN A 147 -3.76 4.23 12.16
N VAL A 148 -3.82 4.85 13.33
CA VAL A 148 -3.16 4.34 14.53
C VAL A 148 -3.67 2.94 14.88
N SER A 149 -2.79 2.06 15.33
CA SER A 149 -3.01 0.62 15.42
C SER A 149 -4.27 0.23 16.20
N GLN A 150 -4.51 0.86 17.36
CA GLN A 150 -5.71 0.58 18.18
C GLN A 150 -7.03 1.04 17.54
N HIS A 151 -6.98 1.83 16.49
CA HIS A 151 -8.15 2.31 15.75
C HIS A 151 -8.21 1.75 14.32
N SER A 152 -7.25 0.93 13.91
CA SER A 152 -7.12 0.47 12.52
C SER A 152 -8.30 -0.37 12.02
N GLY A 153 -9.00 -1.08 12.91
CA GLY A 153 -10.26 -1.78 12.60
C GLY A 153 -11.53 -0.97 12.94
N LEU A 154 -11.41 0.31 13.32
CA LEU A 154 -12.54 1.14 13.73
C LEU A 154 -12.79 2.24 12.70
N TYR A 155 -13.43 1.90 11.57
CA TYR A 155 -13.65 2.85 10.48
C TYR A 155 -14.29 4.17 10.90
N ARG A 156 -15.19 4.16 11.89
CA ARG A 156 -15.79 5.40 12.47
C ARG A 156 -14.77 6.44 12.94
N THR A 157 -13.50 6.04 13.13
CA THR A 157 -12.40 6.94 13.54
C THR A 157 -11.61 7.52 12.37
N TYR A 158 -11.93 7.12 11.14
CA TYR A 158 -11.21 7.58 9.95
C TYR A 158 -11.74 8.93 9.46
N GLN A 159 -13.06 9.05 9.41
CA GLN A 159 -13.70 10.25 8.89
C GLN A 159 -14.09 11.23 10.01
N PRO A 160 -14.04 12.55 9.72
CA PRO A 160 -13.70 13.19 8.42
C PRO A 160 -12.20 13.40 8.20
N TYR A 161 -11.36 12.93 9.12
CA TYR A 161 -9.93 13.28 9.19
C TYR A 161 -9.15 12.76 8.00
N LEU A 162 -9.46 11.57 7.49
CA LEU A 162 -8.83 11.01 6.31
C LEU A 162 -9.09 11.88 5.07
N ASN A 163 -10.35 12.21 4.80
CA ASN A 163 -10.71 13.05 3.65
C ASN A 163 -10.09 14.44 3.76
N ASN A 164 -10.06 15.02 4.96
CA ASN A 164 -9.43 16.31 5.19
C ASN A 164 -7.91 16.27 4.93
N LEU A 165 -7.23 15.21 5.37
CA LEU A 165 -5.80 15.01 5.09
C LEU A 165 -5.54 14.84 3.59
N ILE A 166 -6.36 14.06 2.89
CA ILE A 166 -6.28 13.89 1.43
C ILE A 166 -6.40 15.26 0.74
N ASN A 167 -7.38 16.07 1.12
CA ASN A 167 -7.60 17.41 0.55
C ASN A 167 -6.39 18.33 0.81
N ILE A 168 -5.83 18.30 2.02
CA ILE A 168 -4.61 19.06 2.34
C ILE A 168 -3.45 18.59 1.45
N ILE A 169 -3.20 17.28 1.34
CA ILE A 169 -2.12 16.74 0.50
C ILE A 169 -2.32 17.15 -0.96
N HIS A 170 -3.52 17.00 -1.49
CA HIS A 170 -3.82 17.35 -2.88
C HIS A 170 -3.77 18.86 -3.14
N SER A 171 -3.89 19.72 -2.11
CA SER A 171 -3.66 21.16 -2.28
C SER A 171 -2.20 21.49 -2.59
N TYR A 172 -1.25 20.64 -2.17
CA TYR A 172 0.18 20.75 -2.50
C TYR A 172 0.53 19.96 -3.77
N TYR A 173 0.01 18.74 -3.89
CA TYR A 173 0.32 17.80 -4.98
C TYR A 173 -0.96 17.16 -5.52
N PRO A 174 -1.68 17.84 -6.45
CA PRO A 174 -2.95 17.35 -7.01
C PRO A 174 -2.83 15.99 -7.71
N GLN A 175 -1.63 15.64 -8.20
CA GLN A 175 -1.36 14.41 -8.95
C GLN A 175 -0.81 13.28 -8.06
N ALA A 176 -0.53 13.54 -6.78
CA ALA A 176 -0.03 12.49 -5.90
C ALA A 176 -1.08 11.41 -5.68
N ILE A 177 -0.68 10.16 -5.87
CA ILE A 177 -1.53 9.02 -5.59
C ILE A 177 -1.57 8.77 -4.08
N ILE A 178 -2.76 8.85 -3.50
CA ILE A 178 -2.94 8.48 -2.10
C ILE A 178 -3.03 6.97 -1.99
N GLY A 179 -2.18 6.40 -1.13
CA GLY A 179 -2.20 5.00 -0.79
C GLY A 179 -2.43 4.77 0.70
N TRP A 180 -2.69 3.53 1.04
CA TRP A 180 -3.01 3.11 2.39
C TRP A 180 -2.16 1.92 2.84
N GLN A 181 -1.46 2.05 3.96
CA GLN A 181 -0.88 0.90 4.64
C GLN A 181 -1.94 0.23 5.49
N MET A 182 -2.37 -0.97 5.09
CA MET A 182 -3.14 -1.86 5.95
C MET A 182 -2.21 -2.38 7.06
N THR A 183 -2.45 -1.95 8.28
CA THR A 183 -1.66 -2.38 9.43
C THR A 183 -2.02 -3.80 9.86
N TRP A 184 -1.24 -4.39 10.75
CA TRP A 184 -1.43 -5.75 11.25
C TRP A 184 -2.18 -5.78 12.58
N ALA A 185 -2.85 -6.88 12.85
CA ALA A 185 -3.43 -7.12 14.16
C ALA A 185 -2.34 -7.33 15.23
N TYR A 186 -2.66 -7.02 16.48
CA TYR A 186 -1.76 -7.28 17.60
C TYR A 186 -1.52 -8.80 17.76
N SER A 187 -0.44 -9.16 18.46
CA SER A 187 -0.23 -10.53 18.92
C SER A 187 -1.35 -10.95 19.87
N SER A 188 -1.68 -12.25 19.89
CA SER A 188 -2.66 -12.81 20.83
C SER A 188 -2.27 -12.60 22.30
N THR A 189 -0.98 -12.38 22.56
CA THR A 189 -0.41 -12.11 23.89
C THR A 189 -0.26 -10.62 24.21
N SER A 190 -0.78 -9.73 23.36
CA SER A 190 -0.60 -8.28 23.50
C SER A 190 -1.25 -7.74 24.78
N SER A 191 -0.51 -6.93 25.53
CA SER A 191 -1.00 -6.17 26.68
C SER A 191 -1.38 -4.73 26.35
N HIS A 192 -1.40 -4.34 25.06
CA HIS A 192 -1.73 -3.00 24.65
C HIS A 192 -3.18 -2.65 25.01
N THR A 193 -3.39 -1.54 25.70
CA THR A 193 -4.72 -1.15 26.23
C THR A 193 -5.79 -0.98 25.15
N GLY A 194 -5.40 -0.65 23.92
CA GLY A 194 -6.31 -0.54 22.78
C GLY A 194 -6.77 -1.89 22.23
N PHE A 195 -6.18 -3.01 22.67
CA PHE A 195 -6.59 -4.36 22.22
C PHE A 195 -8.00 -4.71 22.68
N LYS A 196 -8.43 -4.14 23.81
CA LYS A 196 -9.82 -4.24 24.30
C LYS A 196 -10.89 -3.78 23.31
N ASN A 197 -10.53 -2.91 22.33
CA ASN A 197 -11.45 -2.51 21.27
C ASN A 197 -11.86 -3.69 20.37
N TYR A 198 -11.17 -4.81 20.47
CA TYR A 198 -11.34 -6.04 19.71
C TYR A 198 -11.44 -7.25 20.64
N ASP A 199 -11.99 -7.06 21.85
CA ASP A 199 -12.19 -8.08 22.88
C ASP A 199 -10.89 -8.83 23.27
N ASN A 200 -9.74 -8.17 23.12
CA ASN A 200 -8.40 -8.75 23.25
C ASN A 200 -8.22 -10.01 22.38
N ASN A 201 -8.82 -10.02 21.20
CA ASN A 201 -8.80 -11.14 20.27
C ASN A 201 -8.15 -10.73 18.94
N GLN A 202 -7.09 -11.45 18.56
CA GLN A 202 -6.31 -11.18 17.35
C GLN A 202 -7.15 -11.35 16.08
N THR A 203 -7.97 -12.41 16.01
CA THR A 203 -8.81 -12.69 14.84
C THR A 203 -9.85 -11.59 14.65
N ILE A 204 -10.53 -11.18 15.72
CA ILE A 204 -11.50 -10.08 15.69
C ILE A 204 -10.82 -8.79 15.23
N MET A 205 -9.61 -8.49 15.74
CA MET A 205 -8.88 -7.31 15.31
C MET A 205 -8.50 -7.38 13.82
N TYR A 206 -8.02 -8.54 13.37
CA TYR A 206 -7.64 -8.74 11.96
C TYR A 206 -8.84 -8.57 11.02
N GLU A 207 -9.94 -9.23 11.30
CA GLU A 207 -11.18 -9.11 10.51
C GLU A 207 -11.71 -7.68 10.50
N SER A 208 -11.72 -7.01 11.66
CA SER A 208 -12.11 -5.60 11.74
C SER A 208 -11.21 -4.67 10.92
N ILE A 209 -9.91 -4.96 10.82
CA ILE A 209 -8.99 -4.19 9.96
C ILE A 209 -9.34 -4.40 8.48
N LEU A 210 -9.63 -5.64 8.07
CA LEU A 210 -10.04 -5.93 6.69
C LEU A 210 -11.32 -5.18 6.33
N ASP A 211 -12.33 -5.22 7.21
CA ASP A 211 -13.61 -4.53 7.01
C ASP A 211 -13.44 -3.02 6.94
N ALA A 212 -12.65 -2.44 7.86
CA ALA A 212 -12.39 -1.00 7.86
C ALA A 212 -11.67 -0.53 6.59
N VAL A 213 -10.72 -1.33 6.07
CA VAL A 213 -10.03 -1.02 4.81
C VAL A 213 -10.97 -1.16 3.62
N ASN A 214 -11.84 -2.16 3.58
CA ASN A 214 -12.82 -2.31 2.51
C ASN A 214 -13.82 -1.14 2.49
N GLN A 215 -14.32 -0.73 3.66
CA GLN A 215 -15.19 0.44 3.77
C GLN A 215 -14.45 1.71 3.33
N MET A 216 -13.23 1.93 3.80
CA MET A 216 -12.39 3.05 3.42
C MET A 216 -12.20 3.13 1.89
N LYS A 217 -11.86 2.01 1.23
CA LYS A 217 -11.73 1.94 -0.24
C LYS A 217 -13.00 2.39 -0.95
N THR A 218 -14.15 1.91 -0.49
CA THR A 218 -15.45 2.24 -1.08
C THR A 218 -15.79 3.72 -0.94
N GLU A 219 -15.52 4.31 0.22
CA GLU A 219 -15.93 5.69 0.51
C GLU A 219 -14.93 6.75 0.01
N THR A 220 -13.64 6.41 -0.11
CA THR A 220 -12.60 7.38 -0.49
C THR A 220 -12.08 7.19 -1.91
N GLY A 221 -12.32 6.03 -2.53
CA GLY A 221 -11.74 5.69 -3.82
C GLY A 221 -10.24 5.36 -3.79
N ILE A 222 -9.62 5.23 -2.60
CA ILE A 222 -8.22 4.80 -2.48
C ILE A 222 -8.09 3.37 -2.99
N THR A 223 -7.30 3.16 -4.04
CA THR A 223 -7.09 1.85 -4.66
C THR A 223 -5.73 1.24 -4.37
N VAL A 224 -4.74 2.06 -4.00
CA VAL A 224 -3.40 1.60 -3.65
C VAL A 224 -3.37 1.21 -2.18
N ILE A 225 -3.43 -0.09 -1.92
CA ILE A 225 -3.41 -0.68 -0.58
C ILE A 225 -2.15 -1.54 -0.42
N ILE A 226 -1.39 -1.29 0.62
CA ILE A 226 -0.24 -2.11 0.97
C ILE A 226 -0.73 -3.15 2.00
N PRO A 227 -0.94 -4.42 1.63
CA PRO A 227 -1.65 -5.39 2.45
C PRO A 227 -0.75 -6.03 3.53
N THR A 228 0.02 -5.20 4.26
CA THR A 228 1.00 -5.67 5.26
C THR A 228 0.33 -6.53 6.33
N GLY A 229 -0.89 -6.14 6.78
CA GLY A 229 -1.62 -6.90 7.78
C GLY A 229 -1.95 -8.32 7.34
N ILE A 230 -2.23 -8.54 6.05
CA ILE A 230 -2.48 -9.87 5.49
C ILE A 230 -1.18 -10.69 5.48
N VAL A 231 -0.08 -10.09 5.00
CA VAL A 231 1.24 -10.77 4.95
C VAL A 231 1.68 -11.22 6.36
N ILE A 232 1.56 -10.35 7.35
CA ILE A 232 1.90 -10.71 8.74
C ILE A 232 0.98 -11.82 9.26
N GLN A 233 -0.30 -11.79 8.93
CA GLN A 233 -1.24 -12.83 9.37
C GLN A 233 -0.96 -14.18 8.69
N GLU A 234 -0.63 -14.21 7.41
CA GLU A 234 -0.24 -15.45 6.73
C GLU A 234 1.06 -16.03 7.29
N LEU A 235 2.07 -15.20 7.57
CA LEU A 235 3.33 -15.63 8.19
C LEU A 235 3.12 -16.22 9.60
N ARG A 236 2.14 -15.76 10.35
CA ARG A 236 1.77 -16.34 11.64
C ARG A 236 1.27 -17.78 11.55
N GLY A 237 0.78 -18.19 10.39
CA GLY A 237 0.41 -19.58 10.09
C GLY A 237 1.59 -20.49 9.71
N THR A 238 2.82 -20.00 9.72
CA THR A 238 4.00 -20.74 9.27
C THR A 238 4.94 -21.15 10.44
N ASN A 239 5.99 -21.90 10.10
CA ASN A 239 6.99 -22.37 11.06
C ASN A 239 7.91 -21.28 11.65
N ILE A 240 7.92 -20.06 11.09
CA ILE A 240 8.67 -18.94 11.67
C ILE A 240 7.90 -18.22 12.77
N ASN A 241 6.61 -18.55 12.94
CA ASN A 241 5.84 -18.00 14.04
C ASN A 241 6.37 -18.48 15.39
N ASN A 242 6.41 -17.56 16.34
CA ASN A 242 6.87 -17.85 17.70
C ASN A 242 5.90 -17.24 18.73
N TYR A 243 6.23 -17.33 20.03
CA TYR A 243 5.42 -16.76 21.10
C TYR A 243 5.07 -15.28 20.91
N PHE A 244 5.95 -14.51 20.29
CA PHE A 244 5.76 -13.08 20.05
C PHE A 244 5.00 -12.76 18.75
N GLU A 245 4.68 -13.78 17.94
CA GLU A 245 3.89 -13.66 16.72
C GLU A 245 4.37 -12.55 15.78
N LEU A 246 5.68 -12.56 15.49
CA LEU A 246 6.37 -11.58 14.64
C LEU A 246 6.35 -10.15 15.18
N THR A 247 6.08 -9.96 16.47
CA THR A 247 6.17 -8.69 17.17
C THR A 247 7.27 -8.71 18.23
N ARG A 248 7.70 -7.52 18.69
CA ARG A 248 8.70 -7.40 19.78
C ARG A 248 8.08 -7.13 21.15
N ASP A 249 6.85 -6.62 21.18
CA ASP A 249 6.15 -6.16 22.39
C ASP A 249 4.64 -6.44 22.33
N GLY A 250 4.21 -7.34 21.43
CA GLY A 250 2.82 -7.71 21.23
C GLY A 250 2.09 -6.85 20.18
N TYR A 251 2.69 -5.76 19.66
CA TYR A 251 2.03 -4.90 18.65
C TYR A 251 2.99 -4.27 17.63
N HIS A 252 4.18 -3.87 18.01
CA HIS A 252 5.20 -3.44 17.05
C HIS A 252 5.88 -4.65 16.40
N LEU A 253 6.19 -4.57 15.11
CA LEU A 253 6.86 -5.68 14.43
C LEU A 253 8.23 -5.98 15.03
N ASP A 254 8.56 -7.26 15.05
CA ASP A 254 9.90 -7.76 15.31
C ASP A 254 10.93 -7.09 14.38
N TYR A 255 12.12 -6.84 14.88
CA TYR A 255 13.18 -6.18 14.11
C TYR A 255 13.73 -7.03 12.96
N GLY A 256 13.53 -8.33 12.98
CA GLY A 256 13.90 -9.26 11.92
C GLY A 256 12.77 -9.49 10.92
N ALA A 257 12.19 -10.71 10.95
CA ALA A 257 11.22 -11.17 9.95
C ALA A 257 9.98 -10.28 9.84
N GLY A 258 9.47 -9.75 10.96
CA GLY A 258 8.29 -8.88 10.94
C GLY A 258 8.48 -7.63 10.08
N ARG A 259 9.54 -6.84 10.36
CA ARG A 259 9.88 -5.64 9.57
C ARG A 259 10.28 -5.98 8.13
N TYR A 260 10.97 -7.11 7.96
CA TYR A 260 11.42 -7.53 6.64
C TYR A 260 10.23 -7.87 5.74
N ALA A 261 9.29 -8.67 6.22
CA ALA A 261 8.09 -9.04 5.49
C ALA A 261 7.21 -7.82 5.14
N ALA A 262 7.06 -6.89 6.10
CA ALA A 262 6.38 -5.63 5.86
C ALA A 262 7.03 -4.83 4.71
N ALA A 263 8.35 -4.68 4.73
CA ALA A 263 9.09 -3.98 3.68
C ALA A 263 9.01 -4.71 2.33
N CYS A 264 9.01 -6.06 2.31
CA CYS A 264 8.75 -6.85 1.10
C CYS A 264 7.37 -6.55 0.50
N THR A 265 6.35 -6.39 1.36
CA THR A 265 4.99 -6.03 0.93
C THR A 265 4.95 -4.64 0.28
N TRP A 266 5.62 -3.66 0.88
CA TRP A 266 5.75 -2.32 0.30
C TRP A 266 6.49 -2.37 -1.05
N PHE A 267 7.56 -3.18 -1.14
CA PHE A 267 8.32 -3.35 -2.37
C PHE A 267 7.45 -3.93 -3.50
N GLU A 268 6.74 -5.02 -3.25
CA GLU A 268 5.85 -5.65 -4.24
C GLU A 268 4.71 -4.73 -4.66
N THR A 269 4.19 -3.90 -3.73
CA THR A 269 3.07 -3.02 -4.01
C THR A 269 3.45 -1.77 -4.80
N LEU A 270 4.58 -1.14 -4.47
CA LEU A 270 4.93 0.19 -5.01
C LEU A 270 6.15 0.18 -5.95
N ILE A 271 7.13 -0.68 -5.71
CA ILE A 271 8.38 -0.70 -6.48
C ILE A 271 8.24 -1.57 -7.73
N ARG A 272 7.75 -2.82 -7.53
CA ARG A 272 7.61 -3.78 -8.63
C ARG A 272 6.80 -3.26 -9.81
N PRO A 273 5.63 -2.63 -9.67
CA PRO A 273 4.85 -2.15 -10.82
C PRO A 273 5.60 -1.14 -11.68
N ILE A 274 6.48 -0.34 -11.08
CA ILE A 274 7.24 0.71 -11.77
C ILE A 274 8.50 0.15 -12.43
N PHE A 275 9.28 -0.64 -11.69
CA PHE A 275 10.60 -1.08 -12.14
C PHE A 275 10.61 -2.47 -12.77
N GLN A 276 9.50 -3.21 -12.68
CA GLN A 276 9.36 -4.58 -13.19
C GLN A 276 10.37 -5.58 -12.56
N ILE A 277 10.81 -5.27 -11.34
CA ILE A 277 11.71 -6.10 -10.54
C ILE A 277 10.92 -6.56 -9.31
N GLY A 278 10.77 -7.88 -9.13
CA GLY A 278 10.14 -8.48 -7.95
C GLY A 278 11.09 -8.56 -6.76
N ILE A 279 10.52 -8.78 -5.57
CA ILE A 279 11.31 -8.92 -4.34
C ILE A 279 12.03 -10.28 -4.24
N LYS A 280 11.52 -11.30 -4.93
CA LYS A 280 12.06 -12.66 -4.88
C LYS A 280 13.51 -12.68 -5.35
N GLY A 281 14.39 -13.30 -4.56
CA GLY A 281 15.83 -13.34 -4.82
C GLY A 281 16.61 -12.15 -4.27
N ASN A 282 15.96 -11.19 -3.60
CA ASN A 282 16.67 -10.12 -2.90
C ASN A 282 17.52 -10.70 -1.77
N THR A 283 18.81 -10.32 -1.74
CA THR A 283 19.81 -10.90 -0.84
C THR A 283 20.00 -10.12 0.46
N LEU A 284 19.21 -9.06 0.73
CA LEU A 284 19.25 -8.36 2.00
C LEU A 284 18.88 -9.32 3.14
N ARG A 285 19.67 -9.29 4.20
CA ARG A 285 19.43 -10.06 5.44
C ARG A 285 19.50 -9.13 6.64
N ALA A 286 18.67 -9.39 7.65
CA ALA A 286 18.63 -8.65 8.90
C ALA A 286 18.82 -9.62 10.08
N ASN A 287 20.00 -9.55 10.70
CA ASN A 287 20.39 -10.44 11.80
C ASN A 287 19.95 -9.92 13.17
N SER A 288 18.82 -9.23 13.25
CA SER A 288 18.28 -8.63 14.48
C SER A 288 16.85 -9.11 14.72
N GLY A 289 16.39 -8.95 15.96
CA GLY A 289 15.02 -9.32 16.35
C GLY A 289 14.87 -10.75 16.88
N ASN A 290 13.63 -11.10 17.20
CA ASN A 290 13.28 -12.42 17.75
C ASN A 290 13.29 -13.52 16.67
N VAL A 291 13.11 -13.13 15.42
CA VAL A 291 13.17 -14.00 14.24
C VAL A 291 14.15 -13.39 13.23
N PRO A 292 15.46 -13.74 13.33
CA PRO A 292 16.47 -13.26 12.39
C PRO A 292 16.15 -13.67 10.94
N VAL A 293 16.47 -12.81 10.00
CA VAL A 293 16.22 -13.05 8.57
C VAL A 293 17.35 -13.89 7.99
N THR A 294 17.26 -15.20 8.13
CA THR A 294 18.09 -16.20 7.44
C THR A 294 17.69 -16.30 5.96
N ASP A 295 18.40 -17.09 5.16
CA ASP A 295 18.00 -17.34 3.78
C ASP A 295 16.62 -17.95 3.64
N GLU A 296 16.28 -18.92 4.50
CA GLU A 296 14.97 -19.57 4.53
C GLU A 296 13.86 -18.60 4.94
N VAL A 297 14.09 -17.81 6.00
CA VAL A 297 13.13 -16.80 6.46
C VAL A 297 12.94 -15.72 5.42
N ALA A 298 14.00 -15.26 4.76
CA ALA A 298 13.91 -14.28 3.70
C ALA A 298 13.08 -14.80 2.53
N LEU A 299 13.35 -16.01 2.06
CA LEU A 299 12.61 -16.63 0.96
C LEU A 299 11.11 -16.72 1.31
N LEU A 300 10.78 -17.20 2.50
CA LEU A 300 9.39 -17.32 2.95
C LEU A 300 8.68 -15.96 3.01
N CYS A 301 9.33 -14.94 3.57
CA CYS A 301 8.77 -13.58 3.62
C CYS A 301 8.56 -12.99 2.22
N GLN A 302 9.52 -13.19 1.31
CA GLN A 302 9.43 -12.72 -0.08
C GLN A 302 8.30 -13.42 -0.83
N GLU A 303 8.18 -14.74 -0.72
CA GLU A 303 7.13 -15.53 -1.39
C GLU A 303 5.73 -15.16 -0.89
N ILE A 304 5.54 -15.06 0.43
CA ILE A 304 4.23 -14.69 0.99
C ILE A 304 3.88 -13.25 0.60
N ALA A 305 4.81 -12.30 0.67
CA ALA A 305 4.56 -10.93 0.24
C ALA A 305 4.16 -10.85 -1.24
N GLU A 306 4.90 -11.52 -2.13
CA GLU A 306 4.58 -11.59 -3.55
C GLU A 306 3.21 -12.21 -3.81
N ASN A 307 2.91 -13.36 -3.19
CA ASN A 307 1.66 -14.07 -3.39
C ASN A 307 0.45 -13.27 -2.88
N VAL A 308 0.56 -12.68 -1.68
CA VAL A 308 -0.50 -11.84 -1.11
C VAL A 308 -0.76 -10.62 -1.99
N VAL A 309 0.27 -9.91 -2.44
CA VAL A 309 0.10 -8.74 -3.30
C VAL A 309 -0.51 -9.14 -4.64
N LYS A 310 -0.03 -10.21 -5.29
CA LYS A 310 -0.64 -10.74 -6.51
C LYS A 310 -2.11 -11.09 -6.33
N LYS A 311 -2.45 -11.82 -5.27
CA LYS A 311 -3.83 -12.20 -4.96
C LYS A 311 -4.71 -10.97 -4.68
N TYR A 312 -4.18 -9.99 -3.95
CA TYR A 312 -4.92 -8.78 -3.58
C TYR A 312 -5.31 -7.93 -4.80
N TYR A 313 -4.44 -7.88 -5.81
CA TYR A 313 -4.65 -7.08 -7.02
C TYR A 313 -5.11 -7.92 -8.22
N GLY A 314 -4.80 -9.22 -8.28
CA GLY A 314 -5.11 -10.10 -9.41
C GLY A 314 -6.60 -10.43 -9.59
N ASN A 315 -7.43 -10.19 -8.58
CA ASN A 315 -8.88 -10.32 -8.68
C ASN A 315 -9.56 -9.13 -9.41
N LYS A 316 -8.79 -8.24 -10.02
CA LYS A 316 -9.28 -7.09 -10.81
C LYS A 316 -9.26 -7.31 -12.33
N GLU A 317 -8.81 -8.48 -12.79
CA GLU A 317 -8.79 -8.85 -14.22
C GLU A 317 -9.96 -9.81 -14.56
N ASN A 318 -11.19 -9.45 -14.14
CA ASN A 318 -12.40 -10.09 -14.70
C ASN A 318 -13.53 -9.06 -14.80
#